data_41ba4c7d03aba676e4866d20c89b2703
#
_entry.id   41ba4c7d03aba676e4866d20c89b2703
#
_cell.length_a   1.000
_cell.length_b   1.000
_cell.length_c   1.000
_cell.angle_alpha   90.00
_cell.angle_beta   90.00
_cell.angle_gamma   90.00
#
_symmetry.space_group_name_H-M   'P 1'
#
loop_
_entity.id
_entity.type
_entity.pdbx_description
1 polymer ?
#
loop_
_entity_poly.entity_id
_entity_poly.type
_entity_poly.pdbx_seq_one_letter_code
_entity_poly.pdbx_strand_id
1 'polypeptide(L)'
;MNSQSAISRAIAEKRRLMFERHGGIMSSTDVAREVGYCPRASSGDRWAAEHDIPAIRMGPRKRGYETDLVAKAIVQGRGMV
;
A
#
# COMPACT_ATOMS: atom_id res chain seq x y z
N MET A 1 6.78 25.02 9.46
CA MET A 1 6.95 23.77 8.68
C MET A 1 5.63 23.47 7.97
N ASN A 2 5.67 23.22 6.70
CA ASN A 2 4.43 22.96 5.98
C ASN A 2 4.02 21.50 6.06
N SER A 3 2.74 21.25 5.82
CA SER A 3 2.17 19.90 5.91
C SER A 3 2.74 18.96 4.85
N GLN A 4 3.17 19.47 3.70
CA GLN A 4 3.76 18.63 2.66
C GLN A 4 5.06 17.98 3.11
N SER A 5 5.93 18.70 3.83
CA SER A 5 7.15 18.13 4.36
C SER A 5 6.87 17.01 5.35
N ALA A 6 5.89 17.20 6.23
CA ALA A 6 5.48 16.19 7.19
C ALA A 6 4.92 14.95 6.48
N ILE A 7 4.08 15.16 5.45
CA ILE A 7 3.51 14.07 4.67
C ILE A 7 4.61 13.31 3.92
N SER A 8 5.57 14.02 3.31
CA SER A 8 6.67 13.39 2.59
C SER A 8 7.52 12.51 3.50
N ARG A 9 7.81 12.98 4.73
CA ARG A 9 8.55 12.18 5.71
C ARG A 9 7.76 10.95 6.13
N ALA A 10 6.47 11.10 6.35
CA ALA A 10 5.61 9.99 6.74
C ALA A 10 5.56 8.93 5.65
N ILE A 11 5.49 9.35 4.38
CA ILE A 11 5.51 8.43 3.25
C ILE A 11 6.85 7.68 3.20
N ALA A 12 7.97 8.40 3.32
CA ALA A 12 9.29 7.80 3.28
C ALA A 12 9.47 6.77 4.41
N GLU A 13 9.05 7.11 5.63
CA GLU A 13 9.13 6.21 6.77
C GLU A 13 8.26 4.97 6.58
N LYS A 14 7.03 5.17 6.11
CA LYS A 14 6.11 4.05 5.85
C LYS A 14 6.65 3.13 4.76
N ARG A 15 7.20 3.70 3.69
CA ARG A 15 7.86 2.93 2.63
C ARG A 15 8.97 2.06 3.18
N ARG A 16 9.83 2.64 3.99
CA ARG A 16 10.97 1.92 4.57
C ARG A 16 10.49 0.72 5.39
N LEU A 17 9.52 0.94 6.27
CA LEU A 17 8.99 -0.13 7.12
C LEU A 17 8.30 -1.22 6.30
N MET A 18 7.53 -0.83 5.30
CA MET A 18 6.82 -1.79 4.46
C MET A 18 7.78 -2.57 3.56
N PHE A 19 8.83 -1.92 3.06
CA PHE A 19 9.86 -2.60 2.28
C PHE A 19 10.58 -3.66 3.12
N GLU A 20 10.84 -3.38 4.39
CA GLU A 20 11.45 -4.36 5.29
C GLU A 20 10.58 -5.59 5.47
N ARG A 21 9.25 -5.42 5.49
CA ARG A 21 8.31 -6.53 5.69
C ARG A 21 7.98 -7.29 4.41
N HIS A 22 7.83 -6.58 3.30
CA HIS A 22 7.26 -7.14 2.08
C HIS A 22 8.16 -7.08 0.85
N GLY A 23 9.25 -6.33 0.90
CA GLY A 23 10.04 -6.05 -0.30
C GLY A 23 9.34 -5.04 -1.18
N GLY A 24 9.71 -5.01 -2.47
CA GLY A 24 9.22 -4.01 -3.41
C GLY A 24 7.81 -4.23 -3.93
N ILE A 25 7.30 -5.45 -3.83
CA ILE A 25 5.97 -5.82 -4.33
C ILE A 25 5.24 -6.61 -3.25
N MET A 26 4.00 -6.22 -2.99
CA MET A 26 3.14 -6.83 -2.00
C MET A 26 2.09 -7.71 -2.66
N SER A 27 1.74 -8.82 -2.03
CA SER A 27 0.61 -9.62 -2.48
C SER A 27 -0.71 -8.93 -2.11
N SER A 28 -1.80 -9.35 -2.74
CA SER A 28 -3.13 -8.85 -2.39
C SER A 28 -3.45 -9.04 -0.91
N THR A 29 -3.09 -10.19 -0.36
CA THR A 29 -3.31 -10.50 1.06
C THR A 29 -2.48 -9.57 1.96
N ASP A 30 -1.23 -9.29 1.58
CA ASP A 30 -0.38 -8.37 2.33
C ASP A 30 -0.94 -6.96 2.33
N VAL A 31 -1.50 -6.51 1.22
CA VAL A 31 -2.17 -5.21 1.15
C VAL A 31 -3.32 -5.17 2.17
N ALA A 32 -4.15 -6.20 2.20
CA ALA A 32 -5.27 -6.27 3.15
C ALA A 32 -4.78 -6.20 4.59
N ARG A 33 -3.71 -6.91 4.92
CA ARG A 33 -3.13 -6.88 6.27
C ARG A 33 -2.64 -5.49 6.66
N GLU A 34 -1.95 -4.81 5.76
CA GLU A 34 -1.40 -3.48 6.05
C GLU A 34 -2.49 -2.44 6.26
N VAL A 35 -3.61 -2.57 5.57
CA VAL A 35 -4.70 -1.60 5.71
C VAL A 35 -5.72 -2.00 6.78
N GLY A 36 -5.50 -3.12 7.46
CA GLY A 36 -6.31 -3.53 8.60
C GLY A 36 -7.58 -4.30 8.25
N TYR A 37 -7.69 -4.80 7.04
CA TYR A 37 -8.81 -5.66 6.67
C TYR A 37 -8.49 -7.13 6.96
N CYS A 38 -9.53 -7.97 6.90
CA CYS A 38 -9.33 -9.41 6.91
C CYS A 38 -8.32 -9.78 5.83
N PRO A 39 -7.33 -10.65 6.13
CA PRO A 39 -6.25 -10.95 5.17
C PRO A 39 -6.73 -11.85 4.04
N ARG A 40 -7.55 -11.30 3.17
CA ARG A 40 -8.06 -11.96 1.97
C ARG A 40 -7.61 -11.20 0.75
N ALA A 41 -7.29 -11.94 -0.31
CA ALA A 41 -6.86 -11.33 -1.57
C ALA A 41 -7.91 -10.37 -2.11
N SER A 42 -9.18 -10.73 -2.06
CA SER A 42 -10.27 -9.89 -2.56
C SER A 42 -10.36 -8.54 -1.84
N SER A 43 -10.08 -8.52 -0.54
CA SER A 43 -10.10 -7.27 0.23
C SER A 43 -8.95 -6.35 -0.18
N GLY A 44 -7.76 -6.92 -0.37
CA GLY A 44 -6.60 -6.15 -0.82
C GLY A 44 -6.79 -5.62 -2.24
N ASP A 45 -7.30 -6.45 -3.13
CA ASP A 45 -7.55 -6.05 -4.51
C ASP A 45 -8.56 -4.91 -4.60
N ARG A 46 -9.63 -4.98 -3.82
CA ARG A 46 -10.65 -3.94 -3.79
C ARG A 46 -10.09 -2.63 -3.25
N TRP A 47 -9.36 -2.70 -2.14
CA TRP A 47 -8.75 -1.50 -1.56
C TRP A 47 -7.81 -0.83 -2.56
N ALA A 48 -6.98 -1.62 -3.24
CA ALA A 48 -6.04 -1.09 -4.23
C ALA A 48 -6.78 -0.44 -5.40
N ALA A 49 -7.87 -1.06 -5.87
CA ALA A 49 -8.67 -0.49 -6.95
C ALA A 49 -9.30 0.84 -6.54
N GLU A 50 -9.79 0.94 -5.30
CA GLU A 50 -10.38 2.16 -4.78
C GLU A 50 -9.36 3.30 -4.66
N HIS A 51 -8.08 2.96 -4.55
CA HIS A 51 -7.00 3.94 -4.43
C HIS A 51 -6.19 4.09 -5.73
N ASP A 52 -6.72 3.55 -6.82
CA ASP A 52 -6.10 3.67 -8.15
C ASP A 52 -4.67 3.12 -8.22
N ILE A 53 -4.40 2.06 -7.46
CA ILE A 53 -3.10 1.40 -7.49
C ILE A 53 -3.14 0.31 -8.55
N PRO A 54 -2.27 0.39 -9.59
CA PRO A 54 -2.28 -0.61 -10.65
C PRO A 54 -1.87 -1.99 -10.13
N ALA A 55 -2.58 -3.02 -10.55
CA ALA A 55 -2.21 -4.39 -10.24
C ALA A 55 -1.11 -4.86 -11.18
N ILE A 56 -0.13 -5.56 -10.63
CA ILE A 56 0.92 -6.21 -11.39
C ILE A 56 0.57 -7.69 -11.47
N ARG A 57 0.55 -8.24 -12.67
CA ARG A 57 0.25 -9.65 -12.83
C ARG A 57 1.48 -10.49 -12.47
N MET A 58 1.37 -11.23 -11.36
CA MET A 58 2.46 -12.06 -10.84
C MET A 58 2.35 -13.52 -11.26
N GLY A 59 1.20 -13.92 -11.80
CA GLY A 59 0.94 -15.29 -12.21
C GLY A 59 -0.49 -15.41 -12.72
N PRO A 60 -0.97 -16.61 -13.08
CA PRO A 60 -2.31 -16.78 -13.67
C PRO A 60 -3.45 -16.23 -12.83
N ARG A 61 -3.32 -16.32 -11.50
CA ARG A 61 -4.35 -15.85 -10.56
C ARG A 61 -3.75 -15.02 -9.45
N LYS A 62 -2.56 -14.46 -9.67
CA LYS A 62 -1.82 -13.78 -8.63
C LYS A 62 -1.55 -12.35 -9.05
N ARG A 63 -1.92 -11.41 -8.19
CA ARG A 63 -1.67 -9.99 -8.38
C ARG A 63 -0.70 -9.49 -7.32
N GLY A 64 0.08 -8.49 -7.72
CA GLY A 64 0.96 -7.79 -6.80
C GLY A 64 0.77 -6.30 -6.94
N TYR A 65 1.25 -5.56 -5.95
CA TYR A 65 1.14 -4.10 -5.92
C TYR A 65 2.46 -3.53 -5.46
N GLU A 66 2.91 -2.46 -6.10
CA GLU A 66 4.14 -1.80 -5.68
C GLU A 66 4.00 -1.27 -4.26
N THR A 67 4.91 -1.66 -3.39
CA THR A 67 4.93 -1.26 -1.99
C THR A 67 4.95 0.26 -1.85
N ASP A 68 5.70 0.96 -2.71
CA ASP A 68 5.75 2.42 -2.74
C ASP A 68 4.38 3.05 -2.86
N LEU A 69 3.58 2.55 -3.80
CA LEU A 69 2.26 3.12 -4.06
C LEU A 69 1.29 2.82 -2.93
N VAL A 70 1.38 1.61 -2.36
CA VAL A 70 0.54 1.25 -1.22
C VAL A 70 0.87 2.12 -0.01
N ALA A 71 2.15 2.30 0.31
CA ALA A 71 2.58 3.13 1.43
C ALA A 71 2.12 4.57 1.27
N LYS A 72 2.27 5.13 0.06
CA LYS A 72 1.85 6.49 -0.23
C LYS A 72 0.35 6.65 -0.04
N ALA A 73 -0.45 5.72 -0.54
CA ALA A 73 -1.90 5.76 -0.41
C ALA A 73 -2.35 5.68 1.05
N ILE A 74 -1.70 4.83 1.86
CA ILE A 74 -2.02 4.72 3.28
C ILE A 74 -1.76 6.04 4.00
N VAL A 75 -0.59 6.63 3.80
CA VAL A 75 -0.22 7.87 4.47
C VAL A 75 -1.11 9.02 4.03
N GLN A 76 -1.38 9.14 2.73
CA GLN A 76 -2.24 10.21 2.21
C GLN A 76 -3.66 10.09 2.74
N GLY A 77 -4.17 8.86 2.86
CA GLY A 77 -5.48 8.64 3.45
C GLY A 77 -5.57 9.12 4.90
N ARG A 78 -4.51 8.88 5.67
CA ARG A 78 -4.44 9.37 7.06
C ARG A 78 -4.29 10.88 7.12
N GLY A 79 -3.51 11.45 6.22
CA GLY A 79 -3.24 12.89 6.19
C GLY A 79 -4.44 13.72 5.80
N MET A 80 -5.47 13.09 5.25
CA MET A 80 -6.69 13.79 4.85
C MET A 80 -7.70 13.97 5.99
N VAL A 81 -7.43 13.40 7.13
CA VAL A 81 -8.35 13.44 8.27
C VAL A 81 -8.08 14.63 9.17
#